data_44a7a8f160171b44e56b2d496788da71
#
_entry.id   44a7a8f160171b44e56b2d496788da71
#
_cell.length_a   1.000
_cell.length_b   1.000
_cell.length_c   1.000
_cell.angle_alpha   90.00
_cell.angle_beta   90.00
_cell.angle_gamma   90.00
#
_symmetry.space_group_name_H-M   'P 1'
#
loop_
_entity.id
_entity.type
_entity.pdbx_description
1 polymer ?
#
loop_
_entity_poly.entity_id
_entity_poly.type
_entity_poly.pdbx_seq_one_letter_code
_entity_poly.pdbx_strand_id
1 'polypeptide(L)' 'EMEVKAWTFRRGWKAPQCAGVIHTDFEKGFIRAEVIKYDDYIHYGSEAAVREAGKMGVEGKDYVVQDGDIMHFRFNV' A
#
# COMPACT_ATOMS: atom_id res chain seq x y z
N GLU A 1 8.69 -12.27 6.99
CA GLU A 1 8.02 -11.16 6.34
C GLU A 1 6.57 -11.07 6.81
N MET A 2 6.15 -9.89 7.24
CA MET A 2 4.80 -9.63 7.75
C MET A 2 4.02 -8.77 6.75
N GLU A 3 2.75 -9.07 6.60
CA GLU A 3 1.84 -8.30 5.77
C GLU A 3 0.77 -7.64 6.63
N VAL A 4 0.51 -6.37 6.37
CA VAL A 4 -0.58 -5.63 6.99
C VAL A 4 -1.64 -5.36 5.93
N LYS A 5 -2.91 -5.59 6.29
CA LYS A 5 -4.04 -5.42 5.39
C LYS A 5 -4.18 -3.97 4.93
N ALA A 6 -4.97 -3.79 3.88
CA ALA A 6 -5.14 -2.52 3.19
C ALA A 6 -5.58 -1.38 4.11
N TRP A 7 -4.94 -0.25 3.94
CA TRP A 7 -5.29 1.01 4.57
C TRP A 7 -5.40 2.06 3.49
N THR A 8 -6.28 3.04 3.69
CA THR A 8 -6.42 4.18 2.78
C THR A 8 -5.74 5.38 3.41
N PHE A 9 -4.88 6.05 2.66
CA PHE A 9 -4.09 7.17 3.16
C PHE A 9 -4.30 8.41 2.29
N ARG A 10 -3.97 9.57 2.88
CA ARG A 10 -3.97 10.82 2.16
C ARG A 10 -2.65 10.97 1.39
N ARG A 11 -2.73 11.69 0.26
CA ARG A 11 -1.56 11.95 -0.57
C ARG A 11 -0.47 12.74 0.16
N GLY A 12 0.73 12.65 -0.36
CA GLY A 12 1.87 13.45 0.08
C GLY A 12 2.81 12.76 1.04
N TRP A 13 2.38 11.64 1.61
CA TRP A 13 3.23 10.84 2.48
C TRP A 13 3.97 9.80 1.64
N LYS A 14 5.19 9.47 2.05
CA LYS A 14 5.89 8.33 1.48
C LYS A 14 5.40 7.04 2.13
N ALA A 15 5.52 5.93 1.39
CA ALA A 15 5.01 4.64 1.84
C ALA A 15 5.49 4.22 3.24
N PRO A 16 6.79 4.36 3.59
CA PRO A 16 7.23 4.01 4.95
C PRO A 16 6.56 4.85 6.04
N GLN A 17 6.28 6.13 5.76
CA GLN A 17 5.59 6.99 6.71
C GLN A 17 4.17 6.50 6.98
N CYS A 18 3.48 6.04 5.93
CA CYS A 18 2.15 5.45 6.07
C CYS A 18 2.19 4.20 6.95
N ALA A 19 3.18 3.36 6.73
CA ALA A 19 3.37 2.17 7.57
C ALA A 19 3.64 2.55 9.03
N GLY A 20 4.40 3.61 9.24
CA GLY A 20 4.74 4.12 10.58
C GLY A 20 3.54 4.63 11.37
N VAL A 21 2.47 5.04 10.70
CA VAL A 21 1.21 5.42 11.37
C VAL A 21 0.60 4.21 12.07
N ILE A 22 0.77 3.03 11.52
CA ILE A 22 0.25 1.80 12.11
C ILE A 22 1.14 1.38 13.29
N HIS A 23 2.45 1.37 13.08
CA HIS A 23 3.43 1.06 14.12
C HIS A 23 4.81 1.51 13.67
N THR A 24 5.58 2.12 14.58
CA THR A 24 6.91 2.67 14.26
C THR A 24 7.88 1.62 13.72
N ASP A 25 7.81 0.39 14.23
CA ASP A 25 8.67 -0.69 13.75
C ASP A 25 8.38 -1.03 12.29
N PHE A 26 7.16 -0.81 11.83
CA PHE A 26 6.79 -1.05 10.44
C PHE A 26 7.50 -0.08 9.50
N GLU A 27 7.70 1.16 9.92
CA GLU A 27 8.46 2.12 9.13
C GLU A 27 9.91 1.65 8.95
N LYS A 28 10.54 1.19 10.02
CA LYS A 28 11.93 0.73 10.00
C LYS A 28 12.11 -0.56 9.20
N GLY A 29 11.15 -1.47 9.30
CA GLY A 29 11.21 -2.77 8.64
C GLY A 29 10.57 -2.81 7.28
N PHE A 30 10.20 -1.66 6.72
CA PHE A 30 9.50 -1.58 5.46
C PHE A 30 10.30 -2.22 4.32
N ILE A 31 9.65 -3.09 3.55
CA ILE A 31 10.23 -3.72 2.37
C ILE A 31 9.63 -3.10 1.10
N ARG A 32 8.30 -3.17 0.98
CA ARG A 32 7.57 -2.64 -0.18
C ARG A 32 6.12 -2.42 0.17
N ALA A 33 5.41 -1.67 -0.66
CA ALA A 33 3.97 -1.53 -0.60
C ALA A 33 3.35 -2.05 -1.90
N GLU A 34 2.25 -2.75 -1.79
CA GLU A 34 1.42 -3.12 -2.92
C GLU A 34 0.26 -2.13 -2.94
N VAL A 35 0.10 -1.40 -4.04
CA VAL A 35 -0.81 -0.26 -4.13
C VAL A 35 -1.91 -0.55 -5.12
N ILE A 36 -3.15 -0.34 -4.70
CA ILE A 36 -4.34 -0.43 -5.55
C ILE A 36 -5.00 0.94 -5.56
N LYS A 37 -5.27 1.48 -6.72
CA LYS A 37 -6.00 2.73 -6.84
C LYS A 37 -7.47 2.50 -6.51
N TYR A 38 -8.06 3.46 -5.80
CA TYR A 38 -9.47 3.35 -5.40
C TYR A 38 -10.39 3.11 -6.60
N ASP A 39 -10.17 3.85 -7.70
CA ASP A 39 -10.98 3.70 -8.90
C ASP A 39 -10.90 2.29 -9.49
N ASP A 40 -9.71 1.69 -9.47
CA ASP A 40 -9.54 0.32 -9.93
C ASP A 40 -10.24 -0.65 -9.00
N TYR A 41 -10.18 -0.42 -7.69
CA TYR A 41 -10.88 -1.26 -6.73
C TYR A 41 -12.38 -1.26 -6.98
N ILE A 42 -12.96 -0.09 -7.20
CA ILE A 42 -14.40 0.04 -7.50
C ILE A 42 -14.73 -0.61 -8.83
N HIS A 43 -13.91 -0.40 -9.85
CA HIS A 43 -14.17 -0.94 -11.20
C HIS A 43 -14.16 -2.46 -11.22
N TYR A 44 -13.18 -3.08 -10.57
CA TYR A 44 -13.03 -4.53 -10.59
C TYR A 44 -13.77 -5.24 -9.46
N GLY A 45 -14.16 -4.53 -8.42
CA GLY A 45 -15.01 -5.04 -7.35
C GLY A 45 -14.29 -5.73 -6.20
N SER A 46 -13.02 -6.07 -6.35
CA SER A 46 -12.24 -6.67 -5.28
C SER A 46 -10.74 -6.51 -5.51
N GLU A 47 -9.96 -6.65 -4.44
CA GLU A 47 -8.49 -6.60 -4.56
C GLU A 47 -7.96 -7.75 -5.41
N ALA A 48 -8.53 -8.94 -5.28
CA ALA A 48 -8.13 -10.09 -6.08
C ALA A 48 -8.34 -9.83 -7.57
N ALA A 49 -9.47 -9.24 -7.94
CA ALA A 49 -9.78 -8.92 -9.33
C ALA A 49 -8.82 -7.85 -9.88
N VAL A 50 -8.48 -6.84 -9.08
CA VAL A 50 -7.50 -5.82 -9.47
C VAL A 50 -6.14 -6.47 -9.74
N ARG A 51 -5.72 -7.36 -8.85
CA ARG A 51 -4.46 -8.08 -8.98
C ARG A 51 -4.42 -8.94 -10.25
N GLU A 52 -5.49 -9.68 -10.52
CA GLU A 52 -5.59 -10.52 -11.72
C GLU A 52 -5.57 -9.69 -13.00
N ALA A 53 -6.11 -8.48 -12.97
CA ALA A 53 -6.10 -7.56 -14.10
C ALA A 53 -4.74 -6.88 -14.31
N GLY A 54 -3.77 -7.11 -13.42
CA GLY A 54 -2.45 -6.50 -13.52
C GLY A 54 -2.41 -5.03 -13.17
N LYS A 55 -3.37 -4.56 -12.38
CA LYS A 55 -3.49 -3.13 -12.02
C LYS A 55 -2.91 -2.81 -10.65
N MET A 56 -2.43 -3.80 -9.92
CA MET A 56 -1.78 -3.55 -8.63
C MET A 56 -0.33 -3.16 -8.86
N GLY A 57 0.09 -2.01 -8.31
CA GLY A 57 1.47 -1.58 -8.39
C GLY A 57 2.28 -2.07 -7.19
N VAL A 58 3.57 -2.34 -7.43
CA VAL A 58 4.53 -2.66 -6.35
C VAL A 58 5.47 -1.48 -6.24
N GLU A 59 5.50 -0.84 -5.07
CA GLU A 59 6.22 0.41 -4.87
C GLU A 59 7.21 0.32 -3.73
N GLY A 60 8.31 1.03 -3.87
CA GLY A 60 9.36 1.10 -2.86
C GLY A 60 9.23 2.29 -1.91
N LYS A 61 10.34 2.57 -1.23
CA LYS A 61 10.39 3.59 -0.17
C LYS A 61 10.12 5.01 -0.64
N ASP A 62 10.38 5.29 -1.92
CA ASP A 62 10.25 6.64 -2.45
C ASP A 62 8.87 6.93 -3.04
N TYR A 63 7.99 5.96 -3.00
CA TYR A 63 6.65 6.16 -3.53
C TYR A 63 5.90 7.21 -2.71
N VAL A 64 5.36 8.20 -3.40
CA VAL A 64 4.54 9.25 -2.78
C VAL A 64 3.08 8.84 -2.89
N VAL A 65 2.44 8.64 -1.75
CA VAL A 65 1.06 8.16 -1.68
C VAL A 65 0.10 9.19 -2.28
N GLN A 66 -0.84 8.70 -3.07
CA GLN A 66 -1.90 9.51 -3.67
C GLN A 66 -3.20 9.32 -2.90
N ASP A 67 -4.09 10.33 -2.94
CA ASP A 67 -5.39 10.21 -2.28
C ASP A 67 -6.13 8.99 -2.83
N GLY A 68 -6.68 8.20 -1.91
CA GLY A 68 -7.45 7.01 -2.27
C GLY A 68 -6.61 5.77 -2.54
N ASP A 69 -5.29 5.85 -2.39
CA ASP A 69 -4.46 4.65 -2.52
C ASP A 69 -4.81 3.66 -1.41
N ILE A 70 -5.03 2.41 -1.80
CA ILE A 70 -5.24 1.29 -0.89
C ILE A 70 -3.94 0.50 -0.87
N MET A 71 -3.35 0.36 0.32
CA MET A 71 -1.99 -0.16 0.41
C MET A 71 -1.91 -1.39 1.31
N HIS A 72 -1.18 -2.39 0.83
CA HIS A 72 -0.73 -3.52 1.63
C HIS A 72 0.77 -3.36 1.84
N PHE A 73 1.21 -3.44 3.07
CA PHE A 73 2.63 -3.30 3.41
C PHE A 73 3.27 -4.64 3.68
N ARG A 74 4.52 -4.78 3.23
CA ARG A 74 5.37 -5.92 3.56
C ARG A 74 6.51 -5.45 4.43
N PHE A 75 6.75 -6.14 5.52
CA PHE A 75 7.75 -5.77 6.52
C PHE A 75 8.66 -6.94 6.85
N ASN A 76 9.85 -6.59 7.31
CA ASN A 76 10.74 -7.52 7.99
C ASN A 76 11.07 -6.92 9.36
N VAL A 77 10.44 -7.43 10.39
CA VAL A 77 10.59 -6.94 11.77
C VAL A 77 11.03 -8.04 12.70
#